data_ee6ee82edcffc59f5ba7947d74d2504c
#
_entry.id   ee6ee82edcffc59f5ba7947d74d2504c
#
_cell.length_a   1.000
_cell.length_b   1.000
_cell.length_c   1.000
_cell.angle_alpha   90.00
_cell.angle_beta   90.00
_cell.angle_gamma   90.00
#
_symmetry.space_group_name_H-M   'P 1'
#
loop_
_entity.id
_entity.type
_entity.pdbx_description
1 polymer ?
#
loop_
_entity_poly.entity_id
_entity_poly.type
_entity_poly.pdbx_seq_one_letter_code
_entity_poly.pdbx_strand_id
1 'polypeptide(L)'
;MLGLCLCGSSALAAPSDDVKTLLDQGKDMQAYEAGKAAPDALGTPLFDFYFGIAALNAGVPGEGVLALERYLLQFPDNRSALFQLARGYFILGEDERSREEFTGLVAGATGNELSNINQFLDAIRARESRYKPTSSAYVELGGGYDSNLNSGINSGQVAGLPQGFIVGPGQSSVRQADFFGTVAGGLQGVYPIAPGVSMYGGGQVSGRFYRQGNNDVFNQAILGMQGGVSWLQGRNLYRLGLDATQLSVGNQAYLNLTTLVGEWQYQSDQFNRFGLSVQYADQAYKNIDTYLDLNKTVKVSSGADVRDGRLANVTAFWTRNLVHPWNPELTLALNVGDEKNRKQRPDLSRGLWGMRAGATLQPIPKWSFGAGLSYQNSRYERAFAVGLDARKDDYFALDLSATYALTRHWLIRSEYQRLEQQSTIGFFKYNRDSLTVKLRYDFK
;
A
#
# COMPACT_ATOMS: atom_id res chain seq x y z
N MET A 1 17.70 -72.64 -41.29
CA MET A 1 17.92 -71.45 -40.42
C MET A 1 16.91 -70.43 -40.84
N LEU A 2 15.78 -70.33 -40.06
CA LEU A 2 14.78 -69.28 -40.23
C LEU A 2 15.18 -68.11 -39.32
N GLY A 3 15.54 -66.95 -39.93
CA GLY A 3 15.75 -65.74 -39.21
C GLY A 3 14.42 -65.05 -38.94
N LEU A 4 14.01 -64.94 -37.66
CA LEU A 4 12.89 -64.12 -37.20
C LEU A 4 13.37 -62.68 -37.16
N CYS A 5 12.91 -61.80 -38.09
CA CYS A 5 12.99 -60.34 -37.96
C CYS A 5 11.91 -59.90 -36.93
N LEU A 6 12.34 -59.58 -35.73
CA LEU A 6 11.57 -58.82 -34.78
C LEU A 6 11.55 -57.35 -35.23
N CYS A 7 10.49 -56.92 -35.94
CA CYS A 7 10.19 -55.51 -36.11
C CYS A 7 9.69 -54.98 -34.75
N GLY A 8 10.59 -54.31 -34.00
CA GLY A 8 10.17 -53.50 -32.85
C GLY A 8 9.37 -52.33 -33.36
N SER A 9 8.07 -52.36 -33.19
CA SER A 9 7.20 -51.17 -33.31
C SER A 9 7.57 -50.23 -32.17
N SER A 10 8.39 -49.20 -32.44
CA SER A 10 8.48 -48.03 -31.59
C SER A 10 7.08 -47.41 -31.56
N ALA A 11 6.41 -47.51 -30.44
CA ALA A 11 5.22 -46.73 -30.20
C ALA A 11 5.64 -45.24 -30.25
N LEU A 12 5.31 -44.55 -31.36
CA LEU A 12 5.42 -43.11 -31.42
C LEU A 12 4.52 -42.56 -30.31
N ALA A 13 5.09 -41.79 -29.41
CA ALA A 13 4.33 -41.09 -28.38
C ALA A 13 3.22 -40.25 -29.06
N ALA A 14 2.06 -40.20 -28.47
CA ALA A 14 0.99 -39.35 -29.04
C ALA A 14 1.43 -37.88 -29.02
N PRO A 15 1.14 -37.08 -30.06
CA PRO A 15 1.56 -35.66 -30.12
C PRO A 15 1.16 -34.85 -28.86
N SER A 16 0.08 -35.23 -28.18
CA SER A 16 -0.33 -34.66 -26.90
C SER A 16 0.67 -34.93 -25.76
N ASP A 17 1.27 -36.13 -25.75
CA ASP A 17 2.23 -36.54 -24.71
C ASP A 17 3.57 -35.84 -24.89
N ASP A 18 3.99 -35.62 -26.16
CA ASP A 18 5.21 -34.87 -26.48
C ASP A 18 5.09 -33.40 -26.03
N VAL A 19 3.96 -32.74 -26.38
CA VAL A 19 3.66 -31.36 -25.94
C VAL A 19 3.61 -31.25 -24.43
N LYS A 20 2.90 -32.18 -23.77
CA LYS A 20 2.80 -32.23 -22.31
C LYS A 20 4.17 -32.38 -21.66
N THR A 21 4.98 -33.33 -22.15
CA THR A 21 6.32 -33.59 -21.58
C THR A 21 7.22 -32.35 -21.65
N LEU A 22 7.17 -31.62 -22.76
CA LEU A 22 7.93 -30.37 -22.92
C LEU A 22 7.41 -29.25 -21.99
N LEU A 23 6.10 -29.15 -21.78
CA LEU A 23 5.51 -28.22 -20.81
C LEU A 23 5.93 -28.56 -19.38
N ASP A 24 5.90 -29.84 -19.00
CA ASP A 24 6.33 -30.29 -17.66
C ASP A 24 7.82 -30.02 -17.41
N GLN A 25 8.64 -29.90 -18.47
CA GLN A 25 10.05 -29.49 -18.41
C GLN A 25 10.25 -27.97 -18.45
N GLY A 26 9.19 -27.16 -18.55
CA GLY A 26 9.28 -25.70 -18.69
C GLY A 26 9.82 -25.22 -20.04
N LYS A 27 9.77 -26.08 -21.08
CA LYS A 27 10.28 -25.79 -22.43
C LYS A 27 9.14 -25.30 -23.34
N ASP A 28 8.51 -24.19 -22.94
CA ASP A 28 7.26 -23.69 -23.52
C ASP A 28 7.32 -23.45 -25.04
N MET A 29 8.40 -22.83 -25.52
CA MET A 29 8.57 -22.60 -26.97
C MET A 29 8.73 -23.90 -27.75
N GLN A 30 9.48 -24.88 -27.20
CA GLN A 30 9.62 -26.18 -27.84
C GLN A 30 8.30 -26.96 -27.82
N ALA A 31 7.52 -26.86 -26.76
CA ALA A 31 6.19 -27.46 -26.67
C ALA A 31 5.24 -26.88 -27.74
N TYR A 32 5.27 -25.58 -27.94
CA TYR A 32 4.49 -24.92 -28.98
C TYR A 32 4.92 -25.35 -30.39
N GLU A 33 6.23 -25.36 -30.69
CA GLU A 33 6.73 -25.77 -31.99
C GLU A 33 6.43 -27.27 -32.26
N ALA A 34 6.55 -28.14 -31.26
CA ALA A 34 6.15 -29.56 -31.38
C ALA A 34 4.67 -29.71 -31.71
N GLY A 35 3.80 -28.90 -31.06
CA GLY A 35 2.38 -28.88 -31.37
C GLY A 35 2.08 -28.36 -32.77
N LYS A 36 2.77 -27.34 -33.24
CA LYS A 36 2.64 -26.84 -34.64
C LYS A 36 3.04 -27.86 -35.68
N ALA A 37 3.99 -28.72 -35.37
CA ALA A 37 4.45 -29.80 -36.27
C ALA A 37 3.43 -30.94 -36.42
N ALA A 38 2.37 -30.97 -35.59
CA ALA A 38 1.33 -32.00 -35.57
C ALA A 38 -0.08 -31.45 -35.91
N PRO A 39 -0.31 -30.82 -37.07
CA PRO A 39 -1.60 -30.18 -37.39
C PRO A 39 -2.79 -31.17 -37.41
N ASP A 40 -2.52 -32.43 -37.74
CA ASP A 40 -3.55 -33.50 -37.78
C ASP A 40 -4.08 -33.88 -36.38
N ALA A 41 -3.39 -33.48 -35.32
CA ALA A 41 -3.82 -33.69 -33.94
C ALA A 41 -4.80 -32.60 -33.44
N LEU A 42 -4.94 -31.48 -34.16
CA LEU A 42 -5.89 -30.41 -33.84
C LEU A 42 -7.32 -30.93 -33.80
N GLY A 43 -8.10 -30.54 -32.80
CA GLY A 43 -9.43 -31.06 -32.55
C GLY A 43 -9.47 -32.29 -31.63
N THR A 44 -8.32 -32.92 -31.33
CA THR A 44 -8.22 -33.94 -30.29
C THR A 44 -8.16 -33.26 -28.93
N PRO A 45 -9.07 -33.55 -28.00
CA PRO A 45 -9.21 -32.74 -26.75
C PRO A 45 -7.92 -32.59 -25.97
N LEU A 46 -7.24 -33.69 -25.63
CA LEU A 46 -5.98 -33.59 -24.85
C LEU A 46 -4.89 -32.81 -25.57
N PHE A 47 -4.82 -32.94 -26.90
CA PHE A 47 -3.89 -32.16 -27.70
C PHE A 47 -4.24 -30.66 -27.65
N ASP A 48 -5.51 -30.29 -27.90
CA ASP A 48 -5.96 -28.90 -27.86
C ASP A 48 -5.72 -28.26 -26.50
N PHE A 49 -5.89 -29.00 -25.40
CA PHE A 49 -5.63 -28.52 -24.06
C PHE A 49 -4.14 -28.18 -23.84
N TYR A 50 -3.23 -29.12 -24.12
CA TYR A 50 -1.79 -28.88 -23.90
C TYR A 50 -1.21 -27.92 -24.93
N PHE A 51 -1.63 -27.99 -26.19
CA PHE A 51 -1.22 -27.05 -27.22
C PHE A 51 -1.67 -25.61 -26.89
N GLY A 52 -2.91 -25.47 -26.37
CA GLY A 52 -3.42 -24.19 -25.90
C GLY A 52 -2.54 -23.58 -24.82
N ILE A 53 -2.12 -24.35 -23.82
CA ILE A 53 -1.22 -23.90 -22.75
C ILE A 53 0.16 -23.53 -23.34
N ALA A 54 0.70 -24.38 -24.22
CA ALA A 54 2.01 -24.13 -24.84
C ALA A 54 2.02 -22.85 -25.66
N ALA A 55 0.99 -22.60 -26.45
CA ALA A 55 0.82 -21.39 -27.24
C ALA A 55 0.73 -20.12 -26.36
N LEU A 56 -0.02 -20.18 -25.26
CA LEU A 56 -0.09 -19.06 -24.30
C LEU A 56 1.27 -18.76 -23.69
N ASN A 57 2.01 -19.78 -23.27
CA ASN A 57 3.31 -19.64 -22.64
C ASN A 57 4.39 -19.19 -23.64
N ALA A 58 4.28 -19.63 -24.90
CA ALA A 58 5.18 -19.22 -25.99
C ALA A 58 4.90 -17.78 -26.51
N GLY A 59 3.87 -17.11 -26.00
CA GLY A 59 3.53 -15.73 -26.39
C GLY A 59 2.69 -15.64 -27.69
N VAL A 60 1.99 -16.72 -28.05
CA VAL A 60 1.08 -16.80 -29.20
C VAL A 60 -0.38 -16.99 -28.71
N PRO A 61 -0.93 -16.01 -27.97
CA PRO A 61 -2.19 -16.19 -27.25
C PRO A 61 -3.40 -16.44 -28.14
N GLY A 62 -3.41 -15.94 -29.37
CA GLY A 62 -4.53 -16.16 -30.30
C GLY A 62 -4.74 -17.66 -30.64
N GLU A 63 -3.65 -18.39 -30.94
CA GLU A 63 -3.72 -19.84 -31.21
C GLU A 63 -4.10 -20.61 -29.91
N GLY A 64 -3.55 -20.15 -28.76
CA GLY A 64 -3.84 -20.74 -27.47
C GLY A 64 -5.32 -20.66 -27.09
N VAL A 65 -5.93 -19.50 -27.26
CA VAL A 65 -7.35 -19.27 -27.01
C VAL A 65 -8.21 -20.17 -27.89
N LEU A 66 -7.95 -20.21 -29.21
CA LEU A 66 -8.70 -21.07 -30.15
C LEU A 66 -8.61 -22.56 -29.79
N ALA A 67 -7.47 -23.05 -29.38
CA ALA A 67 -7.30 -24.44 -28.96
C ALA A 67 -8.09 -24.73 -27.66
N LEU A 68 -8.02 -23.83 -26.68
CA LEU A 68 -8.74 -23.99 -25.42
C LEU A 68 -10.27 -23.86 -25.60
N GLU A 69 -10.75 -22.97 -26.48
CA GLU A 69 -12.15 -22.89 -26.84
C GLU A 69 -12.66 -24.21 -27.47
N ARG A 70 -11.90 -24.82 -28.40
CA ARG A 70 -12.24 -26.13 -28.98
C ARG A 70 -12.31 -27.23 -27.89
N TYR A 71 -11.35 -27.23 -26.98
CA TYR A 71 -11.36 -28.17 -25.86
C TYR A 71 -12.60 -28.03 -25.00
N LEU A 72 -12.96 -26.79 -24.67
CA LEU A 72 -14.11 -26.47 -23.80
C LEU A 72 -15.46 -26.74 -24.46
N LEU A 73 -15.55 -26.87 -25.80
CA LEU A 73 -16.77 -27.34 -26.46
C LEU A 73 -17.15 -28.78 -26.02
N GLN A 74 -16.17 -29.60 -25.67
CA GLN A 74 -16.38 -30.99 -25.21
C GLN A 74 -16.35 -31.10 -23.68
N PHE A 75 -15.61 -30.23 -22.99
CA PHE A 75 -15.43 -30.25 -21.54
C PHE A 75 -15.68 -28.86 -20.92
N PRO A 76 -16.93 -28.35 -20.98
CA PRO A 76 -17.24 -26.94 -20.63
C PRO A 76 -16.97 -26.61 -19.17
N ASP A 77 -17.01 -27.59 -18.27
CA ASP A 77 -16.81 -27.39 -16.82
C ASP A 77 -15.36 -27.61 -16.36
N ASN A 78 -14.41 -27.81 -17.29
CA ASN A 78 -13.02 -28.05 -16.92
C ASN A 78 -12.38 -26.76 -16.40
N ARG A 79 -12.29 -26.64 -15.07
CA ARG A 79 -11.77 -25.45 -14.37
C ARG A 79 -10.36 -25.05 -14.80
N SER A 80 -9.49 -26.05 -15.06
CA SER A 80 -8.12 -25.76 -15.51
C SER A 80 -8.09 -25.12 -16.89
N ALA A 81 -8.93 -25.64 -17.82
CA ALA A 81 -9.04 -25.07 -19.16
C ALA A 81 -9.68 -23.67 -19.14
N LEU A 82 -10.74 -23.47 -18.35
CA LEU A 82 -11.38 -22.16 -18.13
C LEU A 82 -10.38 -21.14 -17.57
N PHE A 83 -9.55 -21.55 -16.62
CA PHE A 83 -8.51 -20.67 -16.06
C PHE A 83 -7.48 -20.26 -17.13
N GLN A 84 -7.02 -21.21 -17.97
CA GLN A 84 -6.08 -20.92 -19.04
C GLN A 84 -6.73 -20.07 -20.14
N LEU A 85 -8.00 -20.31 -20.46
CA LEU A 85 -8.75 -19.47 -21.40
C LEU A 85 -8.88 -18.02 -20.88
N ALA A 86 -9.28 -17.84 -19.63
CA ALA A 86 -9.34 -16.54 -18.98
C ALA A 86 -7.99 -15.81 -19.03
N ARG A 87 -6.88 -16.54 -18.79
CA ARG A 87 -5.52 -16.03 -18.92
C ARG A 87 -5.19 -15.65 -20.37
N GLY A 88 -5.62 -16.43 -21.34
CA GLY A 88 -5.48 -16.13 -22.77
C GLY A 88 -6.16 -14.81 -23.14
N TYR A 89 -7.40 -14.61 -22.75
CA TYR A 89 -8.13 -13.34 -22.95
C TYR A 89 -7.43 -12.17 -22.26
N PHE A 90 -6.90 -12.38 -21.05
CA PHE A 90 -6.11 -11.35 -20.37
C PHE A 90 -4.89 -10.92 -21.18
N ILE A 91 -4.14 -11.88 -21.75
CA ILE A 91 -2.94 -11.59 -22.56
C ILE A 91 -3.33 -10.86 -23.85
N LEU A 92 -4.45 -11.22 -24.47
CA LEU A 92 -4.99 -10.55 -25.66
C LEU A 92 -5.53 -9.13 -25.38
N GLY A 93 -5.74 -8.78 -24.09
CA GLY A 93 -6.35 -7.49 -23.74
C GLY A 93 -7.89 -7.49 -23.80
N GLU A 94 -8.51 -8.67 -23.94
CA GLU A 94 -9.96 -8.85 -23.88
C GLU A 94 -10.43 -8.89 -22.42
N ASP A 95 -10.30 -7.76 -21.73
CA ASP A 95 -10.48 -7.64 -20.28
C ASP A 95 -11.89 -8.06 -19.81
N GLU A 96 -12.92 -7.79 -20.60
CA GLU A 96 -14.30 -8.13 -20.24
C GLU A 96 -14.52 -9.63 -20.21
N ARG A 97 -14.13 -10.35 -21.29
CA ARG A 97 -14.21 -11.81 -21.38
C ARG A 97 -13.35 -12.48 -20.29
N SER A 98 -12.12 -12.00 -20.10
CA SER A 98 -11.23 -12.49 -19.07
C SER A 98 -11.83 -12.36 -17.67
N ARG A 99 -12.46 -11.22 -17.36
CA ARG A 99 -13.12 -10.98 -16.07
C ARG A 99 -14.31 -11.89 -15.86
N GLU A 100 -15.14 -12.11 -16.88
CA GLU A 100 -16.30 -12.99 -16.82
C GLU A 100 -15.87 -14.41 -16.44
N GLU A 101 -14.89 -14.97 -17.15
CA GLU A 101 -14.35 -16.30 -16.89
C GLU A 101 -13.72 -16.42 -15.50
N PHE A 102 -12.83 -15.47 -15.12
CA PHE A 102 -12.24 -15.48 -13.78
C PHE A 102 -13.28 -15.32 -12.66
N THR A 103 -14.32 -14.50 -12.87
CA THR A 103 -15.39 -14.30 -11.89
C THR A 103 -16.19 -15.61 -11.70
N GLY A 104 -16.49 -16.32 -12.79
CA GLY A 104 -17.12 -17.65 -12.73
C GLY A 104 -16.29 -18.66 -11.94
N LEU A 105 -14.97 -18.58 -12.06
CA LEU A 105 -14.04 -19.47 -11.36
C LEU A 105 -13.87 -19.16 -9.87
N VAL A 106 -14.24 -17.97 -9.37
CA VAL A 106 -14.15 -17.62 -7.93
C VAL A 106 -14.98 -18.60 -7.08
N ALA A 107 -16.15 -19.00 -7.59
CA ALA A 107 -16.99 -20.00 -6.91
C ALA A 107 -16.26 -21.36 -6.88
N GLY A 108 -16.04 -21.88 -5.69
CA GLY A 108 -15.34 -23.15 -5.48
C GLY A 108 -13.81 -23.09 -5.53
N ALA A 109 -13.20 -21.93 -5.85
CA ALA A 109 -11.76 -21.76 -5.79
C ALA A 109 -11.27 -21.64 -4.35
N THR A 110 -10.13 -22.26 -4.04
CA THR A 110 -9.50 -22.21 -2.70
C THR A 110 -7.98 -22.08 -2.82
N GLY A 111 -7.35 -21.63 -1.73
CA GLY A 111 -5.89 -21.60 -1.65
C GLY A 111 -5.23 -20.76 -2.76
N ASN A 112 -4.26 -21.36 -3.45
CA ASN A 112 -3.48 -20.71 -4.50
C ASN A 112 -4.32 -20.38 -5.74
N GLU A 113 -5.28 -21.21 -6.11
CA GLU A 113 -6.17 -20.96 -7.24
C GLU A 113 -6.94 -19.65 -7.04
N LEU A 114 -7.57 -19.47 -5.88
CA LEU A 114 -8.29 -18.23 -5.56
C LEU A 114 -7.35 -17.01 -5.53
N SER A 115 -6.15 -17.17 -5.01
CA SER A 115 -5.14 -16.09 -4.99
C SER A 115 -4.76 -15.65 -6.40
N ASN A 116 -4.50 -16.60 -7.30
CA ASN A 116 -4.15 -16.32 -8.69
C ASN A 116 -5.31 -15.64 -9.44
N ILE A 117 -6.54 -16.16 -9.29
CA ILE A 117 -7.73 -15.54 -9.89
C ILE A 117 -7.87 -14.09 -9.44
N ASN A 118 -7.72 -13.82 -8.13
CA ASN A 118 -7.83 -12.47 -7.60
C ASN A 118 -6.75 -11.54 -8.15
N GLN A 119 -5.51 -12.02 -8.35
CA GLN A 119 -4.44 -11.22 -8.96
C GLN A 119 -4.80 -10.81 -10.40
N PHE A 120 -5.36 -11.72 -11.20
CA PHE A 120 -5.82 -11.37 -12.54
C PHE A 120 -6.97 -10.37 -12.52
N LEU A 121 -7.98 -10.58 -11.66
CA LEU A 121 -9.10 -9.65 -11.53
C LEU A 121 -8.67 -8.25 -11.09
N ASP A 122 -7.70 -8.14 -10.19
CA ASP A 122 -7.16 -6.86 -9.75
C ASP A 122 -6.28 -6.20 -10.85
N ALA A 123 -5.54 -7.00 -11.64
CA ALA A 123 -4.78 -6.53 -12.80
C ALA A 123 -5.70 -6.02 -13.93
N ILE A 124 -6.80 -6.73 -14.22
CA ILE A 124 -7.83 -6.29 -15.17
C ILE A 124 -8.40 -4.94 -14.73
N ARG A 125 -8.79 -4.82 -13.45
CA ARG A 125 -9.34 -3.58 -12.91
C ARG A 125 -8.36 -2.41 -13.02
N ALA A 126 -7.08 -2.66 -12.71
CA ALA A 126 -6.03 -1.66 -12.85
C ALA A 126 -5.83 -1.20 -14.31
N ARG A 127 -5.98 -2.12 -15.28
CA ARG A 127 -5.91 -1.81 -16.71
C ARG A 127 -7.14 -1.05 -17.16
N GLU A 128 -8.32 -1.43 -16.76
CA GLU A 128 -9.59 -0.78 -17.08
C GLU A 128 -9.66 0.66 -16.55
N SER A 129 -9.05 0.93 -15.41
CA SER A 129 -9.02 2.29 -14.83
C SER A 129 -8.39 3.34 -15.76
N ARG A 130 -7.69 2.91 -16.83
CA ARG A 130 -7.11 3.80 -17.84
C ARG A 130 -8.13 4.30 -18.86
N TYR A 131 -9.27 3.62 -19.03
CA TYR A 131 -10.29 3.94 -20.03
C TYR A 131 -11.73 3.77 -19.56
N LYS A 132 -11.96 3.14 -18.40
CA LYS A 132 -13.27 3.06 -17.74
C LYS A 132 -13.20 3.70 -16.36
N PRO A 133 -14.26 4.40 -15.90
CA PRO A 133 -14.36 4.87 -14.53
C PRO A 133 -14.26 3.69 -13.55
N THR A 134 -13.43 3.85 -12.53
CA THR A 134 -13.30 2.87 -11.45
C THR A 134 -13.44 3.53 -10.10
N SER A 135 -14.06 2.83 -9.16
CA SER A 135 -14.17 3.29 -7.78
C SER A 135 -13.90 2.13 -6.83
N SER A 136 -13.45 2.44 -5.64
CA SER A 136 -13.31 1.50 -4.53
C SER A 136 -13.63 2.19 -3.23
N ALA A 137 -14.14 1.42 -2.27
CA ALA A 137 -14.39 1.89 -0.92
C ALA A 137 -13.99 0.81 0.08
N TYR A 138 -13.78 1.22 1.32
CA TYR A 138 -13.51 0.28 2.40
C TYR A 138 -14.09 0.79 3.72
N VAL A 139 -14.31 -0.16 4.63
CA VAL A 139 -14.53 0.12 6.05
C VAL A 139 -13.59 -0.75 6.87
N GLU A 140 -13.13 -0.23 8.01
CA GLU A 140 -12.18 -0.88 8.88
C GLU A 140 -12.54 -0.63 10.34
N LEU A 141 -12.53 -1.68 11.15
CA LEU A 141 -12.69 -1.64 12.60
C LEU A 141 -11.50 -2.33 13.25
N GLY A 142 -11.05 -1.82 14.37
CA GLY A 142 -9.92 -2.42 15.05
C GLY A 142 -9.75 -1.95 16.47
N GLY A 143 -8.71 -2.46 17.10
CA GLY A 143 -8.29 -2.05 18.42
C GLY A 143 -6.82 -2.33 18.63
N GLY A 144 -6.27 -1.72 19.66
CA GLY A 144 -4.85 -1.84 19.92
C GLY A 144 -4.43 -1.30 21.28
N TYR A 145 -3.13 -1.30 21.45
CA TYR A 145 -2.45 -0.76 22.64
C TYR A 145 -1.42 0.28 22.21
N ASP A 146 -1.34 1.36 22.95
CA ASP A 146 -0.43 2.47 22.74
C ASP A 146 0.34 2.76 24.03
N SER A 147 1.65 2.61 23.99
CA SER A 147 2.52 2.78 25.16
C SER A 147 2.78 4.24 25.52
N ASN A 148 2.46 5.19 24.62
CA ASN A 148 2.73 6.62 24.81
C ASN A 148 1.79 7.49 23.94
N LEU A 149 0.50 7.47 24.27
CA LEU A 149 -0.56 8.10 23.49
C LEU A 149 -0.42 9.63 23.34
N ASN A 150 0.25 10.28 24.31
CA ASN A 150 0.48 11.71 24.35
C ASN A 150 1.86 12.15 23.84
N SER A 151 2.69 11.21 23.33
CA SER A 151 4.09 11.44 22.94
C SER A 151 4.91 12.15 24.06
N GLY A 152 4.59 11.81 25.30
CA GLY A 152 5.18 12.36 26.50
C GLY A 152 6.58 11.80 26.76
N ILE A 153 7.35 12.50 27.60
CA ILE A 153 8.68 12.08 28.04
C ILE A 153 8.62 10.80 28.86
N ASN A 154 9.69 9.96 28.78
CA ASN A 154 9.72 8.66 29.45
C ASN A 154 9.81 8.74 30.97
N SER A 155 10.34 9.84 31.50
CA SER A 155 10.48 10.07 32.95
C SER A 155 10.18 11.52 33.29
N GLY A 156 9.80 11.79 34.54
CA GLY A 156 9.57 13.14 35.05
C GLY A 156 10.83 14.01 35.15
N GLN A 157 12.04 13.42 35.00
CA GLN A 157 13.30 14.17 35.00
C GLN A 157 13.73 14.47 33.56
N VAL A 158 14.01 15.73 33.28
CA VAL A 158 14.44 16.22 31.97
C VAL A 158 15.84 16.80 32.08
N ALA A 159 16.79 16.21 31.36
CA ALA A 159 18.16 16.73 31.29
C ALA A 159 18.19 18.12 30.68
N GLY A 160 18.99 19.01 31.28
CA GLY A 160 19.14 20.40 30.79
C GLY A 160 18.17 21.40 31.41
N LEU A 161 17.28 20.98 32.29
CA LEU A 161 16.51 21.87 33.14
C LEU A 161 17.22 22.16 34.46
N PRO A 162 16.88 23.29 35.15
CA PRO A 162 17.44 23.58 36.46
C PRO A 162 17.25 22.43 37.44
N GLN A 163 18.26 22.23 38.34
CA GLN A 163 18.17 21.20 39.36
C GLN A 163 16.87 21.34 40.18
N GLY A 164 16.16 20.24 40.36
CA GLY A 164 14.89 20.21 41.09
C GLY A 164 13.64 20.39 40.21
N PHE A 165 13.77 20.62 38.92
CA PHE A 165 12.61 20.62 38.03
C PHE A 165 12.22 19.19 37.69
N ILE A 166 11.05 18.77 38.19
CA ILE A 166 10.46 17.45 37.95
C ILE A 166 9.08 17.66 37.34
N VAL A 167 8.83 16.96 36.21
CA VAL A 167 7.49 16.88 35.66
C VAL A 167 6.74 15.79 36.44
N GLY A 168 5.72 16.18 37.19
CA GLY A 168 4.99 15.26 38.05
C GLY A 168 4.20 14.19 37.31
N PRO A 169 3.99 13.01 37.94
CA PRO A 169 3.06 12.01 37.40
C PRO A 169 1.66 12.62 37.20
N GLY A 170 1.02 12.28 36.09
CA GLY A 170 -0.31 12.82 35.74
C GLY A 170 -0.30 14.15 34.97
N GLN A 171 0.85 14.79 34.78
CA GLN A 171 0.96 15.86 33.82
C GLN A 171 0.99 15.32 32.39
N SER A 172 0.38 16.04 31.44
CA SER A 172 0.28 15.61 30.04
C SER A 172 1.62 15.46 29.31
N SER A 173 2.70 15.95 29.93
CA SER A 173 4.08 15.86 29.42
C SER A 173 4.77 14.53 29.74
N VAL A 174 4.29 13.74 30.70
CA VAL A 174 4.81 12.40 31.00
C VAL A 174 4.02 11.35 30.19
N ARG A 175 4.73 10.34 29.69
CA ARG A 175 4.12 9.28 28.89
C ARG A 175 2.92 8.63 29.57
N GLN A 176 1.87 8.43 28.80
CA GLN A 176 0.65 7.74 29.20
C GLN A 176 0.38 6.61 28.21
N ALA A 177 -0.07 5.48 28.73
CA ALA A 177 -0.37 4.29 27.95
C ALA A 177 -1.85 3.93 28.09
N ASP A 178 -2.46 3.43 27.01
CA ASP A 178 -3.84 2.97 27.06
C ASP A 178 -4.17 2.02 25.90
N PHE A 179 -5.25 1.29 26.03
CA PHE A 179 -5.91 0.58 24.95
C PHE A 179 -6.82 1.53 24.17
N PHE A 180 -6.98 1.27 22.88
CA PHE A 180 -7.83 2.08 22.01
C PHE A 180 -8.64 1.23 21.03
N GLY A 181 -9.79 1.75 20.63
CA GLY A 181 -10.52 1.31 19.45
C GLY A 181 -10.24 2.19 18.24
N THR A 182 -10.32 1.63 17.04
CA THR A 182 -10.23 2.39 15.79
C THR A 182 -11.40 2.10 14.88
N VAL A 183 -11.82 3.11 14.14
CA VAL A 183 -12.75 3.00 13.02
C VAL A 183 -12.18 3.80 11.85
N ALA A 184 -12.27 3.25 10.65
CA ALA A 184 -11.89 3.97 9.44
C ALA A 184 -12.79 3.59 8.28
N GLY A 185 -12.90 4.49 7.32
CA GLY A 185 -13.56 4.26 6.05
C GLY A 185 -13.00 5.20 4.99
N GLY A 186 -13.05 4.76 3.76
CA GLY A 186 -12.60 5.58 2.65
C GLY A 186 -13.21 5.15 1.33
N LEU A 187 -13.21 6.09 0.41
CA LEU A 187 -13.63 5.90 -0.96
C LEU A 187 -12.65 6.61 -1.89
N GLN A 188 -12.43 6.05 -3.06
CA GLN A 188 -11.63 6.67 -4.11
C GLN A 188 -12.15 6.28 -5.48
N GLY A 189 -11.90 7.15 -6.46
CA GLY A 189 -12.28 6.90 -7.84
C GLY A 189 -11.30 7.51 -8.82
N VAL A 190 -11.27 6.92 -10.01
CA VAL A 190 -10.54 7.42 -11.17
C VAL A 190 -11.52 7.50 -12.33
N TYR A 191 -11.57 8.63 -13.00
CA TYR A 191 -12.42 8.92 -14.14
C TYR A 191 -11.58 9.33 -15.36
N PRO A 192 -11.39 8.47 -16.36
CA PRO A 192 -10.70 8.81 -17.60
C PRO A 192 -11.47 9.89 -18.36
N ILE A 193 -10.80 10.98 -18.76
CA ILE A 193 -11.40 12.11 -19.50
C ILE A 193 -10.89 12.21 -20.94
N ALA A 194 -9.70 11.66 -21.19
CA ALA A 194 -9.10 11.55 -22.52
C ALA A 194 -8.07 10.43 -22.54
N PRO A 195 -7.61 9.95 -23.69
CA PRO A 195 -6.56 8.94 -23.76
C PRO A 195 -5.33 9.33 -22.94
N GLY A 196 -5.02 8.52 -21.92
CA GLY A 196 -3.92 8.76 -20.97
C GLY A 196 -4.16 9.85 -19.92
N VAL A 197 -5.31 10.55 -19.92
CA VAL A 197 -5.63 11.59 -18.95
C VAL A 197 -6.83 11.16 -18.11
N SER A 198 -6.67 11.21 -16.80
CA SER A 198 -7.73 10.85 -15.86
C SER A 198 -7.83 11.87 -14.73
N MET A 199 -9.04 12.14 -14.28
CA MET A 199 -9.28 12.74 -12.96
C MET A 199 -9.27 11.65 -11.90
N TYR A 200 -8.75 11.97 -10.74
CA TYR A 200 -8.86 11.09 -9.57
C TYR A 200 -9.36 11.88 -8.37
N GLY A 201 -9.99 11.20 -7.46
CA GLY A 201 -10.44 11.82 -6.23
C GLY A 201 -10.82 10.78 -5.19
N GLY A 202 -10.88 11.21 -3.93
CA GLY A 202 -11.25 10.35 -2.83
C GLY A 202 -11.37 11.09 -1.52
N GLY A 203 -11.90 10.37 -0.54
CA GLY A 203 -12.00 10.84 0.83
C GLY A 203 -11.82 9.69 1.80
N GLN A 204 -11.33 10.02 2.98
CA GLN A 204 -11.18 9.07 4.08
C GLN A 204 -11.55 9.72 5.41
N VAL A 205 -12.08 8.91 6.30
CA VAL A 205 -12.31 9.27 7.69
C VAL A 205 -11.70 8.18 8.56
N SER A 206 -11.05 8.56 9.66
CA SER A 206 -10.59 7.61 10.65
C SER A 206 -10.69 8.21 12.05
N GLY A 207 -10.91 7.33 13.05
CA GLY A 207 -10.96 7.69 14.45
C GLY A 207 -10.16 6.71 15.30
N ARG A 208 -9.55 7.23 16.37
CA ARG A 208 -8.90 6.47 17.43
C ARG A 208 -9.45 6.96 18.76
N PHE A 209 -9.97 6.05 19.56
CA PHE A 209 -10.67 6.35 20.81
C PHE A 209 -10.04 5.55 21.95
N TYR A 210 -9.49 6.23 22.93
CA TYR A 210 -8.84 5.62 24.08
C TYR A 210 -9.87 5.14 25.11
N ARG A 211 -9.52 4.06 25.82
CA ARG A 211 -10.44 3.38 26.73
C ARG A 211 -10.66 4.12 28.03
N GLN A 212 -9.60 4.70 28.62
CA GLN A 212 -9.71 5.40 29.90
C GLN A 212 -10.32 6.77 29.70
N GLY A 213 -11.37 7.12 30.46
CA GLY A 213 -12.11 8.37 30.32
C GLY A 213 -11.28 9.64 30.47
N ASN A 214 -10.16 9.60 31.19
CA ASN A 214 -9.23 10.72 31.30
C ASN A 214 -8.34 10.90 30.06
N ASN A 215 -8.31 9.90 29.16
CA ASN A 215 -7.53 9.91 27.93
C ASN A 215 -8.36 10.32 26.69
N ASP A 216 -9.65 10.64 26.87
CA ASP A 216 -10.54 11.10 25.80
C ASP A 216 -10.05 12.40 25.15
N VAL A 217 -9.32 13.24 25.89
CA VAL A 217 -8.66 14.45 25.38
C VAL A 217 -7.59 14.15 24.31
N PHE A 218 -7.11 12.91 24.20
CA PHE A 218 -6.17 12.44 23.19
C PHE A 218 -6.84 11.65 22.05
N ASN A 219 -8.17 11.47 22.10
CA ASN A 219 -8.91 10.87 21.00
C ASN A 219 -8.63 11.66 19.72
N GLN A 220 -8.45 10.94 18.63
CA GLN A 220 -8.08 11.52 17.34
C GLN A 220 -9.14 11.18 16.30
N ALA A 221 -9.47 12.15 15.46
CA ALA A 221 -10.24 11.92 14.25
C ALA A 221 -9.56 12.64 13.09
N ILE A 222 -9.48 11.97 11.94
CA ILE A 222 -8.90 12.50 10.71
C ILE A 222 -9.96 12.44 9.63
N LEU A 223 -10.20 13.57 8.97
CA LEU A 223 -10.95 13.67 7.74
C LEU A 223 -9.98 14.11 6.65
N GLY A 224 -9.83 13.30 5.61
CA GLY A 224 -8.97 13.59 4.46
C GLY A 224 -9.77 13.59 3.17
N MET A 225 -9.47 14.50 2.27
CA MET A 225 -9.98 14.56 0.90
C MET A 225 -8.81 14.81 -0.04
N GLN A 226 -8.84 14.19 -1.20
CA GLN A 226 -7.84 14.40 -2.25
C GLN A 226 -8.50 14.41 -3.61
N GLY A 227 -7.91 15.16 -4.56
CA GLY A 227 -8.37 15.18 -5.93
C GLY A 227 -7.35 15.81 -6.85
N GLY A 228 -7.40 15.43 -8.11
CA GLY A 228 -6.44 15.92 -9.07
C GLY A 228 -6.59 15.31 -10.46
N VAL A 229 -5.58 15.55 -11.27
CA VAL A 229 -5.46 15.05 -12.63
C VAL A 229 -4.17 14.22 -12.74
N SER A 230 -4.26 13.10 -13.44
CA SER A 230 -3.12 12.28 -13.82
C SER A 230 -2.99 12.22 -15.33
N TRP A 231 -1.76 12.21 -15.82
CA TRP A 231 -1.45 12.13 -17.23
C TRP A 231 -0.36 11.07 -17.45
N LEU A 232 -0.71 10.04 -18.23
CA LEU A 232 0.18 8.95 -18.61
C LEU A 232 0.67 9.18 -20.04
N GLN A 233 1.99 9.30 -20.22
CA GLN A 233 2.64 9.44 -21.52
C GLN A 233 3.76 8.41 -21.67
N GLY A 234 3.51 7.37 -22.41
CA GLY A 234 4.44 6.26 -22.55
C GLY A 234 4.74 5.61 -21.20
N ARG A 235 5.99 5.72 -20.73
CA ARG A 235 6.45 5.19 -19.44
C ARG A 235 6.40 6.21 -18.31
N ASN A 236 5.92 7.41 -18.57
CA ASN A 236 5.85 8.50 -17.59
C ASN A 236 4.41 8.71 -17.14
N LEU A 237 4.22 8.78 -15.83
CA LEU A 237 2.98 9.18 -15.19
C LEU A 237 3.22 10.49 -14.45
N TYR A 238 2.44 11.50 -14.76
CA TYR A 238 2.43 12.78 -14.07
C TYR A 238 1.12 12.92 -13.30
N ARG A 239 1.19 13.50 -12.10
CA ARG A 239 0.03 13.82 -11.28
C ARG A 239 0.14 15.23 -10.75
N LEU A 240 -0.97 15.93 -10.74
CA LEU A 240 -1.13 17.19 -10.02
C LEU A 240 -2.40 17.10 -9.20
N GLY A 241 -2.31 17.36 -7.91
CA GLY A 241 -3.43 17.20 -6.99
C GLY A 241 -3.41 18.17 -5.84
N LEU A 242 -4.56 18.24 -5.20
CA LEU A 242 -4.78 18.98 -3.96
C LEU A 242 -5.30 18.01 -2.91
N ASP A 243 -4.66 18.02 -1.74
CA ASP A 243 -5.06 17.24 -0.57
C ASP A 243 -5.49 18.19 0.55
N ALA A 244 -6.60 17.91 1.19
CA ALA A 244 -7.08 18.63 2.36
C ALA A 244 -7.29 17.63 3.50
N THR A 245 -6.66 17.87 4.65
CA THR A 245 -6.77 17.01 5.83
C THR A 245 -7.09 17.84 7.04
N GLN A 246 -8.11 17.42 7.81
CA GLN A 246 -8.40 17.94 9.14
C GLN A 246 -8.08 16.87 10.18
N LEU A 247 -7.24 17.21 11.13
CA LEU A 247 -7.00 16.44 12.35
C LEU A 247 -7.76 17.09 13.50
N SER A 248 -8.56 16.31 14.19
CA SER A 248 -9.20 16.68 15.46
C SER A 248 -8.56 15.89 16.60
N VAL A 249 -8.41 16.54 17.76
CA VAL A 249 -7.90 15.96 19.00
C VAL A 249 -8.84 16.33 20.14
N GLY A 250 -9.25 15.37 20.97
CA GLY A 250 -10.20 15.59 22.05
C GLY A 250 -11.55 16.20 21.55
N ASN A 251 -12.01 15.75 20.37
CA ASN A 251 -13.21 16.24 19.68
C ASN A 251 -13.16 17.71 19.24
N GLN A 252 -11.97 18.33 19.23
CA GLN A 252 -11.76 19.70 18.75
C GLN A 252 -10.87 19.70 17.52
N ALA A 253 -11.18 20.53 16.52
CA ALA A 253 -10.31 20.70 15.35
C ALA A 253 -8.95 21.23 15.81
N TYR A 254 -7.86 20.53 15.42
CA TYR A 254 -6.50 20.87 15.86
C TYR A 254 -5.60 21.35 14.72
N LEU A 255 -5.67 20.69 13.57
CA LEU A 255 -4.84 21.03 12.41
C LEU A 255 -5.66 20.90 11.12
N ASN A 256 -5.66 21.95 10.32
CA ASN A 256 -6.05 21.89 8.93
C ASN A 256 -4.79 21.95 8.06
N LEU A 257 -4.63 20.94 7.22
CA LEU A 257 -3.51 20.79 6.29
C LEU A 257 -4.06 20.85 4.87
N THR A 258 -3.55 21.77 4.06
CA THR A 258 -3.86 21.84 2.63
C THR A 258 -2.56 21.70 1.85
N THR A 259 -2.46 20.69 1.00
CA THR A 259 -1.21 20.35 0.29
C THR A 259 -1.45 20.34 -1.22
N LEU A 260 -0.67 21.12 -1.96
CA LEU A 260 -0.52 20.98 -3.40
C LEU A 260 0.56 19.92 -3.65
N VAL A 261 0.25 18.92 -4.48
CA VAL A 261 1.14 17.81 -4.79
C VAL A 261 1.36 17.72 -6.29
N GLY A 262 2.62 17.79 -6.71
CA GLY A 262 3.06 17.43 -8.06
C GLY A 262 3.88 16.14 -7.98
N GLU A 263 3.59 15.17 -8.83
CA GLU A 263 4.32 13.90 -8.85
C GLU A 263 4.65 13.49 -10.28
N TRP A 264 5.85 13.01 -10.48
CA TRP A 264 6.30 12.33 -11.69
C TRP A 264 6.78 10.92 -11.34
N GLN A 265 6.35 9.92 -12.11
CA GLN A 265 6.82 8.54 -12.02
C GLN A 265 7.31 8.09 -13.39
N TYR A 266 8.40 7.35 -13.41
CA TYR A 266 9.00 6.75 -14.59
C TYR A 266 9.17 5.25 -14.41
N GLN A 267 8.49 4.46 -15.27
CA GLN A 267 8.63 3.02 -15.33
C GLN A 267 9.79 2.67 -16.26
N SER A 268 10.99 2.42 -15.73
CA SER A 268 12.16 2.11 -16.56
C SER A 268 12.04 0.75 -17.25
N ASP A 269 11.51 -0.23 -16.54
CA ASP A 269 11.23 -1.59 -16.99
C ASP A 269 10.07 -2.19 -16.18
N GLN A 270 9.75 -3.46 -16.40
CA GLN A 270 8.64 -4.13 -15.70
C GLN A 270 8.86 -4.28 -14.18
N PHE A 271 10.07 -4.08 -13.70
CA PHE A 271 10.43 -4.28 -12.29
C PHE A 271 10.73 -2.98 -11.55
N ASN A 272 11.23 -1.96 -12.25
CA ASN A 272 11.74 -0.75 -11.62
C ASN A 272 10.90 0.46 -11.94
N ARG A 273 10.52 1.21 -10.90
CA ARG A 273 9.83 2.49 -10.99
C ARG A 273 10.57 3.53 -10.15
N PHE A 274 10.86 4.66 -10.76
CA PHE A 274 11.43 5.85 -10.12
C PHE A 274 10.37 6.92 -10.03
N GLY A 275 10.46 7.79 -9.03
CA GLY A 275 9.55 8.91 -8.93
C GLY A 275 10.13 10.08 -8.17
N LEU A 276 9.54 11.24 -8.44
CA LEU A 276 9.80 12.49 -7.79
C LEU A 276 8.47 13.12 -7.40
N SER A 277 8.34 13.52 -6.13
CA SER A 277 7.16 14.21 -5.61
C SER A 277 7.59 15.56 -5.03
N VAL A 278 6.88 16.60 -5.39
CA VAL A 278 7.04 17.96 -4.83
C VAL A 278 5.75 18.32 -4.13
N GLN A 279 5.85 18.76 -2.88
CA GLN A 279 4.72 19.10 -2.02
C GLN A 279 4.89 20.48 -1.45
N TYR A 280 3.80 21.24 -1.46
CA TYR A 280 3.71 22.51 -0.78
C TYR A 280 2.48 22.50 0.11
N ALA A 281 2.68 22.50 1.42
CA ALA A 281 1.63 22.35 2.41
C ALA A 281 1.48 23.62 3.24
N ASP A 282 0.24 24.08 3.39
CA ASP A 282 -0.16 25.11 4.37
C ASP A 282 -0.73 24.40 5.60
N GLN A 283 -0.17 24.71 6.76
CA GLN A 283 -0.50 24.14 8.06
C GLN A 283 -1.16 25.22 8.90
N ALA A 284 -2.45 25.05 9.21
CA ALA A 284 -3.22 25.97 10.05
C ALA A 284 -3.65 25.25 11.33
N TYR A 285 -2.95 25.53 12.41
CA TYR A 285 -3.24 24.97 13.73
C TYR A 285 -4.39 25.72 14.41
N LYS A 286 -5.20 24.99 15.14
CA LYS A 286 -6.29 25.52 15.97
C LYS A 286 -5.97 25.29 17.43
N ASN A 287 -6.35 26.25 18.26
CA ASN A 287 -6.21 26.11 19.68
C ASN A 287 -7.18 25.06 20.21
N ILE A 288 -6.68 24.16 21.06
CA ILE A 288 -7.49 23.25 21.84
C ILE A 288 -7.73 23.90 23.20
N ASP A 289 -8.98 23.97 23.60
CA ASP A 289 -9.38 24.49 24.89
C ASP A 289 -9.49 23.34 25.91
N THR A 290 -8.80 23.49 27.01
CA THR A 290 -8.88 22.57 28.16
C THR A 290 -9.35 23.32 29.40
N TYR A 291 -10.05 22.63 30.30
CA TYR A 291 -10.50 23.20 31.57
C TYR A 291 -9.66 22.61 32.69
N LEU A 292 -9.15 23.45 33.57
CA LEU A 292 -8.31 23.04 34.70
C LEU A 292 -9.13 22.59 35.90
N ASP A 293 -10.41 22.88 35.92
CA ASP A 293 -11.32 22.57 37.03
C ASP A 293 -12.52 21.74 36.59
N LEU A 294 -13.06 20.94 37.51
CA LEU A 294 -14.24 20.11 37.27
C LEU A 294 -15.51 20.91 36.91
N ASN A 295 -15.58 22.15 37.32
CA ASN A 295 -16.72 23.05 37.04
C ASN A 295 -16.57 23.79 35.70
N LYS A 296 -15.50 23.55 34.96
CA LYS A 296 -15.20 24.19 33.66
C LYS A 296 -15.17 25.72 33.72
N THR A 297 -14.69 26.27 34.83
CA THR A 297 -14.61 27.72 35.03
C THR A 297 -13.29 28.31 34.58
N VAL A 298 -12.19 27.53 34.66
CA VAL A 298 -10.84 27.95 34.23
C VAL A 298 -10.51 27.32 32.90
N LYS A 299 -10.67 28.09 31.83
CA LYS A 299 -10.34 27.68 30.46
C LYS A 299 -8.91 28.04 30.15
N VAL A 300 -8.14 27.06 29.64
CA VAL A 300 -6.79 27.25 29.15
C VAL A 300 -6.73 26.83 27.67
N SER A 301 -6.24 27.73 26.84
CA SER A 301 -5.99 27.49 25.42
C SER A 301 -4.61 26.91 25.21
N SER A 302 -4.48 25.95 24.29
CA SER A 302 -3.20 25.30 23.98
C SER A 302 -2.15 26.21 23.35
N GLY A 303 -2.56 27.36 22.79
CA GLY A 303 -1.67 28.24 22.02
C GLY A 303 -1.07 27.54 20.78
N ALA A 304 -1.76 26.54 20.23
CA ALA A 304 -1.24 25.77 19.11
C ALA A 304 -1.13 26.57 17.81
N ASP A 305 -1.93 27.62 17.64
CA ASP A 305 -1.96 28.49 16.46
C ASP A 305 -0.62 29.21 16.18
N VAL A 306 0.25 29.35 17.19
CA VAL A 306 1.61 29.87 16.99
C VAL A 306 2.45 28.95 16.08
N ARG A 307 2.02 27.72 15.87
CA ARG A 307 2.71 26.71 15.02
C ARG A 307 2.32 26.80 13.55
N ASP A 308 1.40 27.69 13.17
CA ASP A 308 1.03 27.89 11.77
C ASP A 308 2.27 27.99 10.88
N GLY A 309 2.32 27.20 9.83
CA GLY A 309 3.52 27.07 9.00
C GLY A 309 3.22 26.72 7.55
N ARG A 310 4.28 26.71 6.76
CA ARG A 310 4.28 26.22 5.39
C ARG A 310 5.46 25.28 5.22
N LEU A 311 5.21 24.14 4.62
CA LEU A 311 6.21 23.12 4.34
C LEU A 311 6.36 22.99 2.83
N ALA A 312 7.57 23.18 2.31
CA ALA A 312 7.96 22.74 0.99
C ALA A 312 8.80 21.46 1.14
N ASN A 313 8.45 20.40 0.43
CA ASN A 313 9.14 19.11 0.52
C ASN A 313 9.29 18.47 -0.85
N VAL A 314 10.46 17.90 -1.11
CA VAL A 314 10.76 17.11 -2.31
C VAL A 314 11.14 15.71 -1.87
N THR A 315 10.54 14.71 -2.50
CA THR A 315 10.81 13.30 -2.24
C THR A 315 11.16 12.60 -3.54
N ALA A 316 12.33 11.97 -3.60
CA ALA A 316 12.70 11.03 -4.64
C ALA A 316 12.48 9.61 -4.11
N PHE A 317 11.92 8.72 -4.94
CA PHE A 317 11.71 7.33 -4.56
C PHE A 317 12.02 6.35 -5.69
N TRP A 318 12.36 5.15 -5.30
CA TRP A 318 12.55 4.01 -6.17
C TRP A 318 11.82 2.80 -5.60
N THR A 319 11.06 2.11 -6.46
CA THR A 319 10.37 0.86 -6.13
C THR A 319 10.86 -0.22 -7.07
N ARG A 320 11.15 -1.40 -6.54
CA ARG A 320 11.58 -2.57 -7.30
C ARG A 320 10.80 -3.81 -6.91
N ASN A 321 10.16 -4.43 -7.90
CA ASN A 321 9.57 -5.76 -7.78
C ASN A 321 10.62 -6.81 -8.13
N LEU A 322 10.81 -7.80 -7.28
CA LEU A 322 11.76 -8.89 -7.53
C LEU A 322 11.02 -10.12 -8.07
N VAL A 323 11.61 -10.78 -9.07
CA VAL A 323 11.09 -12.05 -9.57
C VAL A 323 11.44 -13.15 -8.58
N HIS A 324 10.50 -13.48 -7.72
CA HIS A 324 10.66 -14.50 -6.69
C HIS A 324 9.28 -15.04 -6.30
N PRO A 325 9.13 -16.33 -5.92
CA PRO A 325 7.83 -16.89 -5.48
C PRO A 325 7.12 -16.11 -4.37
N TRP A 326 7.84 -15.32 -3.60
CA TRP A 326 7.29 -14.47 -2.51
C TRP A 326 6.87 -13.08 -2.98
N ASN A 327 7.02 -12.74 -4.27
CA ASN A 327 6.70 -11.43 -4.85
C ASN A 327 7.22 -10.24 -4.00
N PRO A 328 8.52 -10.17 -3.69
CA PRO A 328 9.02 -9.07 -2.88
C PRO A 328 8.97 -7.74 -3.66
N GLU A 329 8.42 -6.72 -3.02
CA GLU A 329 8.54 -5.32 -3.46
C GLU A 329 9.42 -4.57 -2.47
N LEU A 330 10.45 -3.89 -2.98
CA LEU A 330 11.34 -3.03 -2.22
C LEU A 330 11.05 -1.57 -2.57
N THR A 331 11.05 -0.69 -1.57
CA THR A 331 10.91 0.75 -1.77
C THR A 331 12.02 1.48 -1.01
N LEU A 332 12.67 2.44 -1.67
CA LEU A 332 13.58 3.39 -1.05
C LEU A 332 13.07 4.80 -1.36
N ALA A 333 13.10 5.69 -0.39
CA ALA A 333 12.73 7.08 -0.56
C ALA A 333 13.69 8.00 0.22
N LEU A 334 13.99 9.14 -0.38
CA LEU A 334 14.77 10.22 0.22
C LEU A 334 13.96 11.50 0.10
N ASN A 335 13.86 12.26 1.17
CA ASN A 335 13.17 13.54 1.17
C ASN A 335 14.02 14.66 1.77
N VAL A 336 13.80 15.87 1.27
CA VAL A 336 14.34 17.10 1.82
C VAL A 336 13.23 18.14 1.84
N GLY A 337 13.15 18.91 2.92
CA GLY A 337 12.10 19.90 3.07
C GLY A 337 12.53 21.07 3.96
N ASP A 338 11.76 22.15 3.85
CA ASP A 338 11.90 23.36 4.62
C ASP A 338 10.53 23.79 5.13
N GLU A 339 10.41 23.92 6.44
CA GLU A 339 9.20 24.34 7.14
C GLU A 339 9.38 25.72 7.73
N LYS A 340 8.58 26.70 7.30
CA LYS A 340 8.62 28.09 7.76
C LYS A 340 7.39 28.41 8.58
N ASN A 341 7.62 28.85 9.80
CA ASN A 341 6.55 29.37 10.67
C ASN A 341 6.00 30.70 10.13
N ARG A 342 4.67 30.87 10.19
CA ARG A 342 3.98 32.09 9.73
C ARG A 342 3.70 33.12 10.84
N LYS A 343 3.96 32.77 12.10
CA LYS A 343 3.65 33.59 13.28
C LYS A 343 4.91 34.23 13.90
N GLN A 344 5.94 34.51 13.08
CA GLN A 344 7.19 35.09 13.52
C GLN A 344 7.89 34.33 14.65
N ARG A 345 7.79 32.98 14.61
CA ARG A 345 8.43 32.06 15.55
C ARG A 345 9.50 31.24 14.79
N PRO A 346 10.69 31.83 14.54
CA PRO A 346 11.76 31.13 13.81
C PRO A 346 12.30 29.91 14.56
N ASP A 347 12.07 29.82 15.87
CA ASP A 347 12.35 28.65 16.69
C ASP A 347 11.43 27.45 16.37
N LEU A 348 10.36 27.68 15.60
CA LEU A 348 9.46 26.63 15.06
C LEU A 348 9.69 26.36 13.56
N SER A 349 10.54 27.18 12.89
CA SER A 349 10.98 26.94 11.51
C SER A 349 12.12 25.94 11.48
N ARG A 350 12.14 25.04 10.50
CA ARG A 350 13.18 23.99 10.41
C ARG A 350 13.43 23.53 8.98
N GLY A 351 14.68 23.22 8.70
CA GLY A 351 15.07 22.35 7.60
C GLY A 351 15.00 20.89 8.02
N LEU A 352 14.59 20.02 7.12
CA LEU A 352 14.50 18.59 7.38
C LEU A 352 15.01 17.79 6.18
N TRP A 353 15.53 16.61 6.47
CA TRP A 353 15.78 15.57 5.49
C TRP A 353 15.50 14.21 6.10
N GLY A 354 15.15 13.25 5.27
CA GLY A 354 14.84 11.91 5.74
C GLY A 354 15.03 10.84 4.68
N MET A 355 15.00 9.61 5.13
CA MET A 355 15.03 8.43 4.28
C MET A 355 14.06 7.37 4.81
N ARG A 356 13.51 6.60 3.89
CA ARG A 356 12.67 5.44 4.20
C ARG A 356 13.08 4.26 3.33
N ALA A 357 13.21 3.10 3.95
CA ALA A 357 13.33 1.81 3.28
C ALA A 357 12.13 0.96 3.66
N GLY A 358 11.54 0.28 2.70
CA GLY A 358 10.40 -0.61 2.91
C GLY A 358 10.51 -1.88 2.09
N ALA A 359 9.91 -2.94 2.58
CA ALA A 359 9.76 -4.20 1.89
C ALA A 359 8.38 -4.79 2.16
N THR A 360 7.75 -5.35 1.12
CA THR A 360 6.57 -6.21 1.25
C THR A 360 6.84 -7.55 0.60
N LEU A 361 6.26 -8.63 1.14
CA LEU A 361 6.45 -9.97 0.60
C LEU A 361 5.24 -10.86 0.91
N GLN A 362 5.02 -11.87 0.08
CA GLN A 362 3.92 -12.82 0.18
C GLN A 362 4.46 -14.27 0.17
N PRO A 363 5.13 -14.72 1.25
CA PRO A 363 5.79 -16.04 1.28
C PRO A 363 4.80 -17.20 1.38
N ILE A 364 3.59 -16.95 1.83
CA ILE A 364 2.54 -17.93 2.06
C ILE A 364 1.24 -17.41 1.43
N PRO A 365 0.44 -18.27 0.77
CA PRO A 365 -0.85 -17.88 0.23
C PRO A 365 -1.73 -17.16 1.24
N LYS A 366 -2.42 -16.10 0.83
CA LYS A 366 -3.28 -15.23 1.64
C LYS A 366 -2.55 -14.37 2.69
N TRP A 367 -1.24 -14.51 2.88
CA TRP A 367 -0.47 -13.70 3.80
C TRP A 367 0.39 -12.69 3.06
N SER A 368 0.38 -11.46 3.53
CA SER A 368 1.30 -10.40 3.11
C SER A 368 1.97 -9.82 4.34
N PHE A 369 3.29 -9.70 4.30
CA PHE A 369 4.09 -9.10 5.36
C PHE A 369 4.74 -7.83 4.84
N GLY A 370 4.76 -6.81 5.68
CA GLY A 370 5.43 -5.54 5.40
C GLY A 370 6.38 -5.15 6.52
N ALA A 371 7.50 -4.57 6.13
CA ALA A 371 8.44 -3.93 7.05
C ALA A 371 8.89 -2.59 6.49
N GLY A 372 9.03 -1.59 7.36
CA GLY A 372 9.50 -0.26 6.98
C GLY A 372 10.40 0.33 8.06
N LEU A 373 11.47 0.98 7.63
CA LEU A 373 12.36 1.76 8.47
C LEU A 373 12.39 3.18 7.95
N SER A 374 12.21 4.16 8.84
CA SER A 374 12.28 5.57 8.50
C SER A 374 13.22 6.30 9.44
N TYR A 375 13.95 7.25 8.89
CA TYR A 375 14.77 8.20 9.64
C TYR A 375 14.49 9.60 9.13
N GLN A 376 14.37 10.59 10.03
CA GLN A 376 14.28 12.00 9.69
C GLN A 376 15.12 12.83 10.67
N ASN A 377 15.97 13.70 10.13
CA ASN A 377 16.68 14.74 10.89
C ASN A 377 15.98 16.07 10.66
N SER A 378 15.77 16.83 11.74
CA SER A 378 15.19 18.18 11.69
C SER A 378 16.11 19.14 12.45
N ARG A 379 16.41 20.27 11.83
CA ARG A 379 17.25 21.34 12.42
C ARG A 379 16.45 22.63 12.44
N TYR A 380 16.21 23.15 13.65
CA TYR A 380 15.45 24.37 13.85
C TYR A 380 16.36 25.60 13.67
N GLU A 381 15.79 26.71 13.18
CA GLU A 381 16.54 27.89 12.80
C GLU A 381 17.06 28.71 13.98
N ARG A 382 16.30 28.72 15.08
CA ARG A 382 16.62 29.51 16.27
C ARG A 382 16.47 28.68 17.54
N ALA A 383 17.09 29.20 18.60
CA ALA A 383 16.96 28.63 19.93
C ALA A 383 15.50 28.71 20.42
N PHE A 384 15.05 27.65 21.08
CA PHE A 384 13.73 27.56 21.70
C PHE A 384 13.55 28.55 22.85
N ALA A 385 14.61 28.81 23.60
CA ALA A 385 14.63 29.75 24.71
C ALA A 385 16.02 30.41 24.84
N VAL A 386 16.09 31.53 25.54
CA VAL A 386 17.36 32.21 25.84
C VAL A 386 18.28 31.29 26.64
N GLY A 387 19.51 31.17 26.21
CA GLY A 387 20.53 30.32 26.84
C GLY A 387 20.52 28.87 26.38
N LEU A 388 19.66 28.48 25.46
CA LEU A 388 19.64 27.16 24.81
C LEU A 388 20.13 27.24 23.37
N ASP A 389 20.69 26.15 22.88
CA ASP A 389 20.97 25.97 21.47
C ASP A 389 19.72 25.76 20.63
N ALA A 390 19.80 26.00 19.32
CA ALA A 390 18.74 25.65 18.39
C ALA A 390 18.47 24.12 18.43
N ARG A 391 17.19 23.77 18.49
CA ARG A 391 16.74 22.40 18.60
C ARG A 391 17.15 21.57 17.38
N LYS A 392 17.61 20.35 17.64
CA LYS A 392 17.87 19.32 16.64
C LYS A 392 17.15 18.05 17.06
N ASP A 393 16.39 17.49 16.14
CA ASP A 393 15.64 16.25 16.38
C ASP A 393 16.05 15.17 15.38
N ASP A 394 16.19 13.96 15.88
CA ASP A 394 16.35 12.73 15.11
C ASP A 394 15.16 11.84 15.41
N TYR A 395 14.42 11.50 14.37
CA TYR A 395 13.22 10.67 14.44
C TYR A 395 13.46 9.36 13.72
N PHE A 396 13.17 8.25 14.41
CA PHE A 396 13.25 6.90 13.89
C PHE A 396 11.87 6.25 13.96
N ALA A 397 11.50 5.50 12.92
CA ALA A 397 10.30 4.69 12.93
C ALA A 397 10.59 3.30 12.35
N LEU A 398 10.06 2.28 13.03
CA LEU A 398 9.95 0.90 12.56
C LEU A 398 8.47 0.59 12.43
N ASP A 399 8.05 0.18 11.24
CA ASP A 399 6.70 -0.29 10.94
C ASP A 399 6.76 -1.77 10.54
N LEU A 400 5.97 -2.62 11.17
CA LEU A 400 5.79 -4.03 10.80
C LEU A 400 4.31 -4.28 10.57
N SER A 401 3.97 -5.07 9.56
CA SER A 401 2.60 -5.46 9.30
C SER A 401 2.48 -6.91 8.84
N ALA A 402 1.39 -7.54 9.23
CA ALA A 402 0.98 -8.84 8.72
C ALA A 402 -0.49 -8.77 8.35
N THR A 403 -0.81 -9.07 7.09
CA THR A 403 -2.18 -9.05 6.57
C THR A 403 -2.56 -10.46 6.13
N TYR A 404 -3.71 -10.92 6.58
CA TYR A 404 -4.32 -12.18 6.17
C TYR A 404 -5.61 -11.92 5.38
N ALA A 405 -5.68 -12.39 4.14
CA ALA A 405 -6.87 -12.33 3.32
C ALA A 405 -7.81 -13.49 3.67
N LEU A 406 -8.85 -13.23 4.46
CA LEU A 406 -9.91 -14.21 4.74
C LEU A 406 -10.64 -14.59 3.45
N THR A 407 -11.09 -13.56 2.74
CA THR A 407 -11.74 -13.65 1.42
C THR A 407 -11.20 -12.54 0.52
N ARG A 408 -11.73 -12.38 -0.71
CA ARG A 408 -11.41 -11.25 -1.58
C ARG A 408 -11.76 -9.89 -0.96
N HIS A 409 -12.77 -9.85 -0.09
CA HIS A 409 -13.31 -8.63 0.51
C HIS A 409 -12.86 -8.43 1.96
N TRP A 410 -12.62 -9.51 2.70
CA TRP A 410 -12.32 -9.45 4.13
C TRP A 410 -10.84 -9.68 4.40
N LEU A 411 -10.22 -8.73 5.10
CA LEU A 411 -8.82 -8.77 5.52
C LEU A 411 -8.71 -8.61 7.02
N ILE A 412 -7.79 -9.36 7.64
CA ILE A 412 -7.32 -9.09 9.00
C ILE A 412 -5.90 -8.55 8.87
N ARG A 413 -5.62 -7.42 9.52
CA ARG A 413 -4.31 -6.78 9.52
C ARG A 413 -3.83 -6.54 10.95
N SER A 414 -2.64 -7.00 11.25
CA SER A 414 -1.91 -6.66 12.46
C SER A 414 -0.78 -5.69 12.11
N GLU A 415 -0.65 -4.62 12.87
CA GLU A 415 0.34 -3.56 12.68
C GLU A 415 1.06 -3.29 13.98
N TYR A 416 2.39 -3.31 13.95
CA TYR A 416 3.23 -2.85 15.03
C TYR A 416 4.05 -1.67 14.55
N GLN A 417 4.06 -0.61 15.34
CA GLN A 417 4.86 0.58 15.09
C GLN A 417 5.66 0.93 16.33
N ARG A 418 6.96 1.17 16.13
CA ARG A 418 7.84 1.78 17.12
C ARG A 418 8.34 3.11 16.60
N LEU A 419 8.17 4.15 17.40
CA LEU A 419 8.65 5.50 17.15
C LEU A 419 9.64 5.87 18.22
N GLU A 420 10.73 6.54 17.83
CA GLU A 420 11.72 7.08 18.75
C GLU A 420 12.12 8.47 18.25
N GLN A 421 11.92 9.48 19.09
CA GLN A 421 12.39 10.82 18.86
C GLN A 421 13.47 11.17 19.87
N GLN A 422 14.67 11.42 19.36
CA GLN A 422 15.78 12.02 20.06
C GLN A 422 15.78 13.51 19.80
N SER A 423 16.10 14.32 20.81
CA SER A 423 16.14 15.77 20.70
C SER A 423 17.28 16.33 21.54
N THR A 424 17.84 17.47 21.13
CA THR A 424 18.76 18.25 21.99
C THR A 424 18.07 18.84 23.20
N ILE A 425 16.72 18.95 23.15
CA ILE A 425 15.90 19.44 24.26
C ILE A 425 15.10 18.29 24.84
N GLY A 426 15.30 17.97 26.11
CA GLY A 426 14.77 16.77 26.77
C GLY A 426 13.25 16.63 26.71
N PHE A 427 12.49 17.73 26.70
CA PHE A 427 11.02 17.72 26.57
C PHE A 427 10.48 17.14 25.28
N PHE A 428 11.30 17.05 24.24
CA PHE A 428 10.93 16.50 22.95
C PHE A 428 11.46 15.08 22.73
N LYS A 429 12.05 14.47 23.76
CA LYS A 429 12.51 13.07 23.70
C LYS A 429 11.40 12.14 24.12
N TYR A 430 11.02 11.22 23.25
CA TYR A 430 10.05 10.17 23.59
C TYR A 430 10.28 8.92 22.76
N ASN A 431 9.75 7.81 23.25
CA ASN A 431 9.51 6.60 22.48
C ASN A 431 8.04 6.19 22.60
N ARG A 432 7.55 5.47 21.59
CA ARG A 432 6.18 5.01 21.52
C ARG A 432 6.13 3.69 20.78
N ASP A 433 5.49 2.70 21.37
CA ASP A 433 5.18 1.43 20.75
C ASP A 433 3.67 1.32 20.62
N SER A 434 3.16 0.95 19.45
CA SER A 434 1.75 0.68 19.27
C SER A 434 1.54 -0.62 18.51
N LEU A 435 0.60 -1.42 18.98
CA LEU A 435 0.13 -2.63 18.31
C LEU A 435 -1.35 -2.47 18.01
N THR A 436 -1.75 -2.74 16.78
CA THR A 436 -3.14 -2.63 16.33
C THR A 436 -3.54 -3.87 15.55
N VAL A 437 -4.74 -4.38 15.78
CA VAL A 437 -5.36 -5.44 14.98
C VAL A 437 -6.65 -4.89 14.39
N LYS A 438 -6.86 -5.08 13.10
CA LYS A 438 -7.92 -4.49 12.33
C LYS A 438 -8.62 -5.55 11.47
N LEU A 439 -9.93 -5.45 11.37
CA LEU A 439 -10.75 -6.16 10.40
C LEU A 439 -11.21 -5.16 9.34
N ARG A 440 -10.94 -5.44 8.10
CA ARG A 440 -11.25 -4.58 6.96
C ARG A 440 -12.15 -5.29 5.96
N TYR A 441 -13.12 -4.56 5.44
CA TYR A 441 -13.95 -4.96 4.30
C TYR A 441 -13.73 -4.01 3.12
N ASP A 442 -13.35 -4.56 1.97
CA ASP A 442 -13.16 -3.83 0.72
C ASP A 442 -14.38 -4.04 -0.20
N PHE A 443 -15.01 -2.93 -0.62
CA PHE A 443 -16.01 -2.90 -1.68
C PHE A 443 -15.25 -2.80 -3.03
N LYS A 444 -15.22 -3.91 -3.78
CA LYS A 444 -14.48 -4.02 -5.06
C LYS A 444 -15.43 -4.26 -6.22
#